data_55d91b8b4368c44ab1f65f65c9a4bd5d
#
_entry.id   55d91b8b4368c44ab1f65f65c9a4bd5d
#
_cell.length_a   1.000
_cell.length_b   1.000
_cell.length_c   1.000
_cell.angle_alpha   90.00
_cell.angle_beta   90.00
_cell.angle_gamma   90.00
#
_symmetry.space_group_name_H-M   'P 1'
#
loop_
_entity.id
_entity.type
_entity.pdbx_description
1 polymer ?
#
loop_
_entity_poly.entity_id
_entity_poly.type
_entity_poly.pdbx_seq_one_letter_code
_entity_poly.pdbx_strand_id
1 'polypeptide(L)'
;SKQVLNRIPKMFTATHFQKIMSDEINIAAAEALKGNWITGDVTPSINQPAADTLIAQLQNEYLEKYVDIWESQLANIQPNTPKNLLQADEMIQNLTNNNSPLLQLLQTIRQNTAFDAIMSASPKITVLNNLINNPNLQESSLYQVFVDLKQLHIYLQKILNSSAPDKNAFAAAADRMENPAQNPITAIHQLAEKNPEPLKSWLNTLANQSWDFILQKASDHIQNAWQTSVLPIYNQQIANHYPFAQNSNNDVNLEQFTRFLGHRGTLANYYLIYLRPFVNDTNTQWVWKTVDNQHLPFSDELLTRFQHAAQLQHAFFPEGDNKLSVEFTLQPVSLDPEMKTLTLNINGQQAVFQKNGKRL
;
A
#
# COMPACT_ATOMS: atom_id res chain seq x y z
N SER A 1 -8.29 13.33 21.82
CA SER A 1 -9.61 13.79 22.32
C SER A 1 -9.62 15.28 22.67
N LYS A 2 -8.70 15.79 23.49
CA LYS A 2 -8.65 17.23 23.85
C LYS A 2 -8.48 18.14 22.62
N GLN A 3 -7.72 17.74 21.61
CA GLN A 3 -7.52 18.53 20.39
C GLN A 3 -8.80 18.65 19.53
N VAL A 4 -9.65 17.64 19.52
CA VAL A 4 -10.93 17.67 18.80
C VAL A 4 -11.89 18.63 19.50
N LEU A 5 -12.04 18.50 20.81
CA LEU A 5 -12.92 19.38 21.61
C LEU A 5 -12.49 20.85 21.55
N ASN A 6 -11.18 21.13 21.51
CA ASN A 6 -10.70 22.52 21.42
C ASN A 6 -11.06 23.24 20.11
N ARG A 7 -11.44 22.50 19.07
CA ARG A 7 -11.89 23.05 17.77
C ARG A 7 -13.40 23.19 17.67
N ILE A 8 -14.16 22.62 18.62
CA ILE A 8 -15.61 22.68 18.63
C ILE A 8 -16.03 23.85 19.53
N PRO A 9 -16.81 24.81 19.00
CA PRO A 9 -17.35 25.91 19.83
C PRO A 9 -18.17 25.35 21.00
N LYS A 10 -18.05 25.96 22.18
CA LYS A 10 -18.67 25.46 23.40
C LYS A 10 -20.17 25.19 23.27
N MET A 11 -20.87 26.01 22.49
CA MET A 11 -22.31 25.87 22.25
C MET A 11 -22.68 24.54 21.56
N PHE A 12 -21.72 23.86 20.87
CA PHE A 12 -21.91 22.57 20.20
C PHE A 12 -21.29 21.41 20.99
N THR A 13 -21.31 21.50 22.31
CA THR A 13 -20.91 20.43 23.23
C THR A 13 -22.08 19.94 24.04
N ALA A 14 -22.00 18.71 24.57
CA ALA A 14 -23.07 18.10 25.37
C ALA A 14 -23.55 18.99 26.52
N THR A 15 -22.63 19.68 27.19
CA THR A 15 -22.94 20.57 28.35
C THR A 15 -23.90 21.68 27.97
N HIS A 16 -23.83 22.19 26.74
CA HIS A 16 -24.66 23.29 26.29
C HIS A 16 -25.88 22.85 25.49
N PHE A 17 -25.81 21.64 24.89
CA PHE A 17 -26.86 21.14 23.99
C PHE A 17 -28.24 21.17 24.62
N GLN A 18 -28.40 20.55 25.79
CA GLN A 18 -29.70 20.50 26.48
C GLN A 18 -30.18 21.89 26.86
N LYS A 19 -29.28 22.71 27.42
CA LYS A 19 -29.61 24.07 27.84
C LYS A 19 -30.08 24.95 26.69
N ILE A 20 -29.41 24.86 25.53
CA ILE A 20 -29.78 25.61 24.32
C ILE A 20 -31.13 25.11 23.78
N MET A 21 -31.30 23.80 23.68
CA MET A 21 -32.52 23.21 23.13
C MET A 21 -33.76 23.42 24.00
N SER A 22 -33.63 23.46 25.33
CA SER A 22 -34.76 23.60 26.25
C SER A 22 -35.03 25.05 26.69
N ASP A 23 -33.97 25.84 26.93
CA ASP A 23 -34.10 27.12 27.61
C ASP A 23 -33.75 28.30 26.71
N GLU A 24 -32.53 28.34 26.14
CA GLU A 24 -32.01 29.53 25.46
C GLU A 24 -32.78 29.83 24.15
N ILE A 25 -33.21 28.80 23.41
CA ILE A 25 -34.04 28.98 22.21
C ILE A 25 -35.42 29.52 22.55
N ASN A 26 -36.03 29.05 23.63
CA ASN A 26 -37.33 29.56 24.09
C ASN A 26 -37.24 31.04 24.50
N ILE A 27 -36.17 31.43 25.21
CA ILE A 27 -35.91 32.81 25.58
C ILE A 27 -35.71 33.69 24.35
N ALA A 28 -34.88 33.24 23.40
CA ALA A 28 -34.59 33.96 22.15
C ALA A 28 -35.86 34.16 21.29
N ALA A 29 -36.69 33.12 21.18
CA ALA A 29 -37.97 33.22 20.47
C ALA A 29 -38.93 34.17 21.13
N ALA A 30 -39.06 34.14 22.48
CA ALA A 30 -39.89 35.05 23.21
C ALA A 30 -39.41 36.52 23.11
N GLU A 31 -38.10 36.75 23.09
CA GLU A 31 -37.53 38.10 22.87
C GLU A 31 -37.77 38.60 21.45
N ALA A 32 -37.58 37.76 20.44
CA ALA A 32 -37.83 38.12 19.04
C ALA A 32 -39.28 38.50 18.77
N LEU A 33 -40.24 37.89 19.47
CA LEU A 33 -41.69 38.15 19.32
C LEU A 33 -42.20 39.32 20.15
N LYS A 34 -41.42 39.86 21.10
CA LYS A 34 -41.81 41.03 21.89
C LYS A 34 -41.91 42.34 21.11
N GLY A 35 -41.49 42.32 19.84
CA GLY A 35 -41.46 43.50 18.98
C GLY A 35 -40.35 44.49 19.34
N ASN A 36 -39.94 45.29 18.36
CA ASN A 36 -38.90 46.30 18.58
C ASN A 36 -39.59 47.61 18.98
N TRP A 37 -39.44 48.03 20.24
CA TRP A 37 -39.98 49.31 20.74
C TRP A 37 -39.52 50.52 19.90
N ILE A 38 -38.44 50.41 19.15
CA ILE A 38 -37.90 51.45 18.27
C ILE A 38 -38.77 51.61 17.01
N THR A 39 -39.45 50.58 16.54
CA THR A 39 -40.31 50.59 15.34
C THR A 39 -41.78 50.89 15.66
N GLY A 40 -42.14 51.02 16.94
CA GLY A 40 -43.52 51.37 17.37
C GLY A 40 -44.54 50.21 17.26
N ASP A 41 -44.08 49.00 16.95
CA ASP A 41 -44.96 47.82 16.92
C ASP A 41 -45.22 47.31 18.33
N VAL A 42 -46.26 47.83 18.93
CA VAL A 42 -46.76 47.35 20.23
C VAL A 42 -47.90 46.38 19.98
N THR A 43 -47.57 45.11 19.80
CA THR A 43 -48.56 44.04 19.86
C THR A 43 -48.30 43.15 21.09
N PRO A 44 -49.09 43.23 22.13
CA PRO A 44 -48.87 42.47 23.35
C PRO A 44 -49.54 41.11 23.38
N SER A 45 -49.84 40.50 22.29
CA SER A 45 -50.29 39.12 22.30
C SER A 45 -49.26 38.24 21.61
N ILE A 46 -48.44 37.54 22.39
CA ILE A 46 -47.64 36.44 21.88
C ILE A 46 -48.64 35.48 21.23
N ASN A 47 -48.63 35.43 19.90
CA ASN A 47 -49.40 34.41 19.18
C ASN A 47 -48.66 33.07 19.42
N GLN A 48 -49.20 32.25 20.36
CA GLN A 48 -48.59 30.99 20.76
C GLN A 48 -48.22 30.09 19.56
N PRO A 49 -49.05 29.92 18.54
CA PRO A 49 -48.68 29.17 17.33
C PRO A 49 -47.46 29.75 16.57
N ALA A 50 -47.28 31.06 16.54
CA ALA A 50 -46.15 31.72 15.94
C ALA A 50 -44.87 31.50 16.78
N ALA A 51 -44.99 31.51 18.09
CA ALA A 51 -43.90 31.21 19.00
C ALA A 51 -43.43 29.77 18.89
N ASP A 52 -44.36 28.83 18.86
CA ASP A 52 -44.05 27.39 18.71
C ASP A 52 -43.40 27.11 17.36
N THR A 53 -43.85 27.78 16.28
CA THR A 53 -43.24 27.67 14.96
C THR A 53 -41.78 28.19 14.93
N LEU A 54 -41.53 29.36 15.51
CA LEU A 54 -40.19 29.96 15.60
C LEU A 54 -39.27 29.12 16.47
N ILE A 55 -39.71 28.58 17.59
CA ILE A 55 -38.97 27.68 18.46
C ILE A 55 -38.55 26.44 17.67
N ALA A 56 -39.48 25.79 16.95
CA ALA A 56 -39.19 24.61 16.14
C ALA A 56 -38.15 24.91 15.00
N GLN A 57 -38.26 26.08 14.36
CA GLN A 57 -37.30 26.52 13.38
C GLN A 57 -35.88 26.70 13.98
N LEU A 58 -35.77 27.42 15.09
CA LEU A 58 -34.48 27.64 15.78
C LEU A 58 -33.88 26.36 16.29
N GLN A 59 -34.69 25.42 16.80
CA GLN A 59 -34.24 24.10 17.22
C GLN A 59 -33.68 23.30 16.05
N ASN A 60 -34.37 23.29 14.90
CA ASN A 60 -33.88 22.59 13.69
C ASN A 60 -32.59 23.21 13.15
N GLU A 61 -32.51 24.54 13.03
CA GLU A 61 -31.29 25.21 12.58
C GLU A 61 -30.09 24.96 13.53
N TYR A 62 -30.31 24.96 14.82
CA TYR A 62 -29.26 24.62 15.77
C TYR A 62 -28.81 23.16 15.64
N LEU A 63 -29.77 22.23 15.49
CA LEU A 63 -29.49 20.80 15.32
C LEU A 63 -28.71 20.53 14.05
N GLU A 64 -29.09 21.13 12.91
CA GLU A 64 -28.38 21.04 11.65
C GLU A 64 -26.94 21.53 11.82
N LYS A 65 -26.74 22.71 12.39
CA LYS A 65 -25.39 23.25 12.63
C LYS A 65 -24.56 22.37 13.59
N TYR A 66 -25.20 21.79 14.59
CA TYR A 66 -24.55 20.88 15.54
C TYR A 66 -24.01 19.66 14.81
N VAL A 67 -24.83 19.02 13.98
CA VAL A 67 -24.46 17.85 13.16
C VAL A 67 -23.36 18.22 12.18
N ASP A 68 -23.51 19.31 11.44
CA ASP A 68 -22.53 19.75 10.43
C ASP A 68 -21.14 19.99 11.04
N ILE A 69 -21.09 20.63 12.21
CA ILE A 69 -19.81 20.88 12.90
C ILE A 69 -19.16 19.58 13.32
N TRP A 70 -19.91 18.65 13.90
CA TRP A 70 -19.36 17.36 14.31
C TRP A 70 -18.93 16.52 13.12
N GLU A 71 -19.74 16.41 12.08
CA GLU A 71 -19.39 15.68 10.85
C GLU A 71 -18.15 16.28 10.16
N SER A 72 -18.07 17.62 10.07
CA SER A 72 -16.91 18.31 9.52
C SER A 72 -15.64 18.06 10.33
N GLN A 73 -15.72 18.11 11.67
CA GLN A 73 -14.57 17.81 12.53
C GLN A 73 -14.13 16.36 12.41
N LEU A 74 -15.05 15.41 12.32
CA LEU A 74 -14.76 13.99 12.13
C LEU A 74 -14.06 13.73 10.79
N ALA A 75 -14.52 14.38 9.72
CA ALA A 75 -13.89 14.26 8.39
C ALA A 75 -12.44 14.80 8.36
N ASN A 76 -12.13 15.79 9.22
CA ASN A 76 -10.82 16.42 9.32
C ASN A 76 -9.83 15.69 10.26
N ILE A 77 -10.29 14.67 11.00
CA ILE A 77 -9.40 13.88 11.85
C ILE A 77 -8.64 12.90 10.97
N GLN A 78 -7.33 13.05 10.95
CA GLN A 78 -6.43 12.12 10.29
C GLN A 78 -5.47 11.50 11.32
N PRO A 79 -5.20 10.20 11.27
CA PRO A 79 -4.12 9.61 12.05
C PRO A 79 -2.77 10.17 11.59
N ASN A 80 -1.81 10.21 12.49
CA ASN A 80 -0.43 10.53 12.11
C ASN A 80 0.05 9.53 11.06
N THR A 81 0.76 10.02 10.03
CA THR A 81 1.33 9.16 9.01
C THR A 81 2.68 8.61 9.49
N PRO A 82 2.84 7.30 9.69
CA PRO A 82 4.13 6.70 10.01
C PRO A 82 5.09 6.87 8.81
N LYS A 83 6.39 6.96 9.09
CA LYS A 83 7.44 7.15 8.07
C LYS A 83 8.21 5.87 7.75
N ASN A 84 8.03 4.84 8.54
CA ASN A 84 8.68 3.52 8.39
C ASN A 84 7.89 2.45 9.16
N LEU A 85 8.31 1.21 8.98
CA LEU A 85 7.66 0.05 9.59
C LEU A 85 7.65 0.10 11.12
N LEU A 86 8.71 0.59 11.76
CA LEU A 86 8.80 0.72 13.22
C LEU A 86 7.74 1.71 13.74
N GLN A 87 7.63 2.88 13.11
CA GLN A 87 6.63 3.86 13.51
C GLN A 87 5.18 3.38 13.25
N ALA A 88 4.97 2.59 12.19
CA ALA A 88 3.67 1.96 11.95
C ALA A 88 3.32 0.98 13.09
N ASP A 89 4.26 0.16 13.50
CA ASP A 89 4.11 -0.78 14.61
C ASP A 89 3.85 -0.07 15.95
N GLU A 90 4.63 0.96 16.29
CA GLU A 90 4.43 1.78 17.49
C GLU A 90 3.05 2.47 17.50
N MET A 91 2.59 2.93 16.34
CA MET A 91 1.26 3.52 16.21
C MET A 91 0.17 2.48 16.49
N ILE A 92 0.27 1.29 15.93
CA ILE A 92 -0.68 0.19 16.17
C ILE A 92 -0.68 -0.20 17.66
N GLN A 93 0.49 -0.32 18.26
CA GLN A 93 0.61 -0.60 19.68
C GLN A 93 -0.09 0.45 20.54
N ASN A 94 0.10 1.74 20.21
CA ASN A 94 -0.58 2.84 20.91
C ASN A 94 -2.09 2.81 20.72
N LEU A 95 -2.58 2.43 19.54
CA LEU A 95 -4.00 2.30 19.28
C LEU A 95 -4.66 1.12 20.03
N THR A 96 -3.89 0.11 20.39
CA THR A 96 -4.39 -1.14 21.02
C THR A 96 -4.15 -1.22 22.53
N ASN A 97 -3.48 -0.23 23.13
CA ASN A 97 -3.22 -0.22 24.57
C ASN A 97 -4.46 0.20 25.39
N ASN A 98 -4.40 0.05 26.72
CA ASN A 98 -5.51 0.37 27.63
C ASN A 98 -5.95 1.85 27.60
N ASN A 99 -5.05 2.76 27.21
CA ASN A 99 -5.30 4.18 27.04
C ASN A 99 -5.42 4.57 25.56
N SER A 100 -5.99 3.70 24.75
CA SER A 100 -6.12 3.89 23.31
C SER A 100 -6.65 5.28 22.94
N PRO A 101 -5.89 6.05 22.13
CA PRO A 101 -6.39 7.35 21.62
C PRO A 101 -7.65 7.18 20.77
N LEU A 102 -7.80 6.06 20.07
CA LEU A 102 -8.99 5.73 19.29
C LEU A 102 -10.21 5.56 20.20
N LEU A 103 -10.08 4.80 21.28
CA LEU A 103 -11.17 4.61 22.25
C LEU A 103 -11.56 5.94 22.90
N GLN A 104 -10.58 6.74 23.35
CA GLN A 104 -10.83 8.06 23.92
C GLN A 104 -11.52 9.00 22.95
N LEU A 105 -11.16 8.96 21.66
CA LEU A 105 -11.79 9.75 20.61
C LEU A 105 -13.26 9.35 20.44
N LEU A 106 -13.54 8.07 20.27
CA LEU A 106 -14.90 7.55 20.10
C LEU A 106 -15.78 7.82 21.34
N GLN A 107 -15.24 7.66 22.55
CA GLN A 107 -15.93 8.02 23.78
C GLN A 107 -16.26 9.52 23.82
N THR A 108 -15.33 10.38 23.39
CA THR A 108 -15.55 11.83 23.32
C THR A 108 -16.67 12.18 22.34
N ILE A 109 -16.68 11.53 21.17
CA ILE A 109 -17.75 11.69 20.17
C ILE A 109 -19.08 11.29 20.80
N ARG A 110 -19.16 10.09 21.36
CA ARG A 110 -20.38 9.59 21.99
C ARG A 110 -20.93 10.51 23.10
N GLN A 111 -20.06 10.97 23.99
CA GLN A 111 -20.44 11.87 25.08
C GLN A 111 -21.11 13.15 24.57
N ASN A 112 -20.72 13.60 23.39
CA ASN A 112 -21.24 14.85 22.84
C ASN A 112 -22.32 14.66 21.76
N THR A 113 -22.53 13.47 21.23
CA THR A 113 -23.45 13.27 20.10
C THR A 113 -24.50 12.18 20.32
N ALA A 114 -24.46 11.45 21.44
CA ALA A 114 -25.43 10.38 21.71
C ALA A 114 -26.77 10.93 22.28
N PHE A 115 -27.32 11.95 21.62
CA PHE A 115 -28.65 12.46 21.88
C PHE A 115 -29.62 12.03 20.79
N ASP A 116 -30.84 11.63 21.14
CA ASP A 116 -31.81 11.09 20.18
C ASP A 116 -32.03 12.01 18.96
N ALA A 117 -32.10 13.32 19.20
CA ALA A 117 -32.28 14.31 18.14
C ALA A 117 -31.08 14.32 17.16
N ILE A 118 -29.85 14.28 17.66
CA ILE A 118 -28.64 14.26 16.86
C ILE A 118 -28.51 12.92 16.09
N MET A 119 -28.77 11.80 16.78
CA MET A 119 -28.70 10.46 16.18
C MET A 119 -29.77 10.28 15.10
N SER A 120 -30.95 10.85 15.26
CA SER A 120 -32.01 10.86 14.25
C SER A 120 -31.64 11.73 13.04
N ALA A 121 -30.92 12.83 13.26
CA ALA A 121 -30.51 13.77 12.20
C ALA A 121 -29.27 13.30 11.41
N SER A 122 -28.38 12.49 12.02
CA SER A 122 -27.14 12.02 11.37
C SER A 122 -26.98 10.49 11.46
N PRO A 123 -27.24 9.76 10.40
CA PRO A 123 -26.92 8.33 10.32
C PRO A 123 -25.44 8.02 10.54
N LYS A 124 -24.53 8.89 10.08
CA LYS A 124 -23.07 8.72 10.25
C LYS A 124 -22.68 8.75 11.73
N ILE A 125 -23.17 9.73 12.48
CA ILE A 125 -22.92 9.84 13.92
C ILE A 125 -23.54 8.65 14.67
N THR A 126 -24.73 8.22 14.27
CA THR A 126 -25.42 7.08 14.86
C THR A 126 -24.60 5.80 14.74
N VAL A 127 -24.06 5.50 13.55
CA VAL A 127 -23.25 4.31 13.33
C VAL A 127 -21.95 4.37 14.15
N LEU A 128 -21.30 5.53 14.24
CA LEU A 128 -20.11 5.70 15.09
C LEU A 128 -20.41 5.50 16.59
N ASN A 129 -21.52 6.05 17.08
CA ASN A 129 -21.94 5.85 18.46
C ASN A 129 -22.23 4.37 18.79
N ASN A 130 -22.73 3.61 17.81
CA ASN A 130 -23.04 2.20 17.97
C ASN A 130 -21.78 1.32 18.06
N LEU A 131 -20.61 1.79 17.61
CA LEU A 131 -19.35 1.03 17.78
C LEU A 131 -18.96 0.82 19.24
N ILE A 132 -19.35 1.74 20.11
CA ILE A 132 -19.06 1.72 21.55
C ILE A 132 -20.33 1.81 22.40
N ASN A 133 -21.40 1.17 21.94
CA ASN A 133 -22.68 1.19 22.64
C ASN A 133 -22.63 0.45 24.00
N ASN A 134 -21.66 -0.46 24.20
CA ASN A 134 -21.45 -1.19 25.44
C ASN A 134 -20.24 -0.58 26.21
N PRO A 135 -20.35 -0.27 27.51
CA PRO A 135 -19.23 0.16 28.34
C PRO A 135 -18.14 -0.92 28.49
N ASN A 136 -18.50 -2.19 28.35
CA ASN A 136 -17.52 -3.28 28.26
C ASN A 136 -17.00 -3.37 26.82
N LEU A 137 -15.73 -3.02 26.59
CA LEU A 137 -15.11 -3.07 25.27
C LEU A 137 -15.24 -4.45 24.62
N GLN A 138 -15.13 -5.54 25.40
CA GLN A 138 -15.20 -6.92 24.88
C GLN A 138 -16.57 -7.28 24.28
N GLU A 139 -17.60 -6.56 24.66
CA GLU A 139 -18.97 -6.71 24.15
C GLU A 139 -19.33 -5.67 23.09
N SER A 140 -18.41 -4.75 22.79
CA SER A 140 -18.61 -3.71 21.79
C SER A 140 -18.24 -4.19 20.37
N SER A 141 -18.85 -3.58 19.34
CA SER A 141 -18.50 -3.84 17.94
C SER A 141 -17.05 -3.44 17.63
N LEU A 142 -16.45 -2.58 18.44
CA LEU A 142 -15.05 -2.15 18.32
C LEU A 142 -14.05 -3.22 18.76
N TYR A 143 -14.47 -4.22 19.52
CA TYR A 143 -13.56 -5.26 20.06
C TYR A 143 -12.76 -5.96 18.95
N GLN A 144 -13.42 -6.33 17.85
CA GLN A 144 -12.75 -6.98 16.73
C GLN A 144 -11.66 -6.10 16.10
N VAL A 145 -11.87 -4.79 16.07
CA VAL A 145 -10.85 -3.83 15.59
C VAL A 145 -9.57 -3.93 16.42
N PHE A 146 -9.70 -3.98 17.75
CA PHE A 146 -8.53 -4.13 18.63
C PHE A 146 -7.86 -5.50 18.50
N VAL A 147 -8.64 -6.57 18.32
CA VAL A 147 -8.09 -7.91 18.11
C VAL A 147 -7.26 -7.97 16.83
N ASP A 148 -7.80 -7.50 15.72
CA ASP A 148 -7.13 -7.57 14.42
C ASP A 148 -5.92 -6.62 14.34
N LEU A 149 -6.01 -5.42 14.91
CA LEU A 149 -4.86 -4.53 15.07
C LEU A 149 -3.76 -5.16 15.91
N LYS A 150 -4.10 -5.88 16.97
CA LYS A 150 -3.12 -6.60 17.78
C LYS A 150 -2.45 -7.74 17.01
N GLN A 151 -3.18 -8.45 16.15
CA GLN A 151 -2.59 -9.45 15.26
C GLN A 151 -1.64 -8.82 14.25
N LEU A 152 -2.00 -7.66 13.69
CA LEU A 152 -1.11 -6.90 12.82
C LEU A 152 0.16 -6.46 13.57
N HIS A 153 0.04 -5.92 14.78
CA HIS A 153 1.19 -5.60 15.64
C HIS A 153 2.13 -6.80 15.83
N ILE A 154 1.60 -7.97 16.20
CA ILE A 154 2.39 -9.20 16.38
C ILE A 154 3.10 -9.59 15.07
N TYR A 155 2.43 -9.45 13.94
CA TYR A 155 2.99 -9.73 12.63
C TYR A 155 4.17 -8.80 12.29
N LEU A 156 4.03 -7.50 12.52
CA LEU A 156 5.10 -6.51 12.29
C LEU A 156 6.27 -6.72 13.25
N GLN A 157 6.00 -7.05 14.51
CA GLN A 157 7.04 -7.37 15.50
C GLN A 157 7.89 -8.57 15.11
N LYS A 158 7.31 -9.61 14.50
CA LYS A 158 8.10 -10.76 13.97
C LYS A 158 9.10 -10.34 12.90
N ILE A 159 8.78 -9.33 12.12
CA ILE A 159 9.69 -8.78 11.11
C ILE A 159 10.78 -7.94 11.78
N LEU A 160 10.37 -7.01 12.64
CA LEU A 160 11.24 -5.97 13.23
C LEU A 160 12.24 -6.52 14.24
N ASN A 161 11.82 -7.45 15.11
CA ASN A 161 12.65 -7.95 16.23
C ASN A 161 13.60 -9.08 15.84
N SER A 162 13.77 -9.34 14.55
CA SER A 162 14.71 -10.34 14.07
C SER A 162 16.13 -9.78 13.93
N SER A 163 17.13 -10.67 13.90
CA SER A 163 18.52 -10.29 13.59
C SER A 163 18.73 -9.81 12.14
N ALA A 164 17.75 -10.04 11.26
CA ALA A 164 17.78 -9.67 9.85
C ALA A 164 16.40 -9.16 9.38
N PRO A 165 15.97 -7.95 9.80
CA PRO A 165 14.62 -7.44 9.53
C PRO A 165 14.27 -7.37 8.04
N ASP A 166 15.22 -6.97 7.18
CA ASP A 166 14.98 -6.84 5.74
C ASP A 166 14.78 -8.21 5.08
N LYS A 167 15.52 -9.24 5.52
CA LYS A 167 15.30 -10.63 5.08
C LYS A 167 13.95 -11.16 5.53
N ASN A 168 13.52 -10.85 6.75
CA ASN A 168 12.21 -11.27 7.24
C ASN A 168 11.07 -10.52 6.54
N ALA A 169 11.27 -9.24 6.21
CA ALA A 169 10.34 -8.48 5.39
C ALA A 169 10.20 -9.08 3.99
N PHE A 170 11.33 -9.48 3.38
CA PHE A 170 11.33 -10.20 2.10
C PHE A 170 10.53 -11.51 2.19
N ALA A 171 10.76 -12.34 3.18
CA ALA A 171 10.01 -13.59 3.38
C ALA A 171 8.51 -13.33 3.61
N ALA A 172 8.17 -12.34 4.43
CA ALA A 172 6.80 -11.94 4.69
C ALA A 172 6.09 -11.38 3.44
N ALA A 173 6.81 -10.62 2.62
CA ALA A 173 6.31 -10.10 1.36
C ALA A 173 6.07 -11.22 0.33
N ALA A 174 7.02 -12.15 0.19
CA ALA A 174 6.90 -13.30 -0.71
C ALA A 174 5.71 -14.21 -0.31
N ASP A 175 5.57 -14.52 0.97
CA ASP A 175 4.44 -15.30 1.49
C ASP A 175 3.10 -14.61 1.20
N ARG A 176 3.01 -13.29 1.41
CA ARG A 176 1.79 -12.54 1.12
C ARG A 176 1.46 -12.45 -0.37
N MET A 177 2.45 -12.38 -1.25
CA MET A 177 2.24 -12.44 -2.71
C MET A 177 1.67 -13.80 -3.17
N GLU A 178 1.99 -14.86 -2.44
CA GLU A 178 1.49 -16.21 -2.73
C GLU A 178 0.15 -16.48 -2.02
N ASN A 179 0.01 -16.05 -0.77
CA ASN A 179 -1.13 -16.35 0.11
C ASN A 179 -1.77 -15.08 0.70
N PRO A 180 -2.29 -14.14 -0.11
CA PRO A 180 -2.76 -12.84 0.38
C PRO A 180 -3.94 -12.95 1.36
N ALA A 181 -4.81 -13.95 1.21
CA ALA A 181 -6.03 -14.07 2.01
C ALA A 181 -5.79 -14.37 3.50
N GLN A 182 -4.67 -14.99 3.85
CA GLN A 182 -4.35 -15.40 5.23
C GLN A 182 -3.48 -14.40 5.99
N ASN A 183 -3.28 -13.21 5.45
CA ASN A 183 -2.37 -12.22 6.01
C ASN A 183 -3.12 -11.22 6.92
N PRO A 184 -2.54 -10.81 8.08
CA PRO A 184 -3.15 -9.82 8.98
C PRO A 184 -3.47 -8.47 8.31
N ILE A 185 -2.70 -8.02 7.33
CA ILE A 185 -2.99 -6.80 6.57
C ILE A 185 -4.31 -6.94 5.80
N THR A 186 -4.53 -8.09 5.18
CA THR A 186 -5.80 -8.39 4.47
C THR A 186 -6.98 -8.45 5.44
N ALA A 187 -6.77 -8.97 6.66
CA ALA A 187 -7.79 -8.96 7.71
C ALA A 187 -8.19 -7.52 8.09
N ILE A 188 -7.22 -6.59 8.17
CA ILE A 188 -7.52 -5.16 8.41
C ILE A 188 -8.33 -4.55 7.27
N HIS A 189 -8.03 -4.85 6.01
CA HIS A 189 -8.86 -4.39 4.88
C HIS A 189 -10.29 -4.93 4.96
N GLN A 190 -10.46 -6.21 5.24
CA GLN A 190 -11.79 -6.81 5.41
C GLN A 190 -12.55 -6.22 6.59
N LEU A 191 -11.84 -5.90 7.66
CA LEU A 191 -12.40 -5.21 8.82
C LEU A 191 -12.82 -3.78 8.48
N ALA A 192 -12.01 -3.06 7.71
CA ALA A 192 -12.30 -1.70 7.26
C ALA A 192 -13.63 -1.63 6.50
N GLU A 193 -13.90 -2.60 5.63
CA GLU A 193 -15.17 -2.65 4.87
C GLU A 193 -16.41 -2.83 5.76
N LYS A 194 -16.26 -3.35 6.97
CA LYS A 194 -17.35 -3.54 7.95
C LYS A 194 -17.54 -2.35 8.89
N ASN A 195 -16.67 -1.35 8.81
CA ASN A 195 -16.67 -0.22 9.71
C ASN A 195 -17.07 1.08 9.00
N PRO A 196 -17.69 2.05 9.71
CA PRO A 196 -18.07 3.34 9.13
C PRO A 196 -16.85 4.25 8.94
N GLU A 197 -17.04 5.28 8.10
CA GLU A 197 -16.11 6.42 8.08
C GLU A 197 -16.17 7.21 9.41
N PRO A 198 -15.03 7.73 9.88
CA PRO A 198 -13.70 7.74 9.25
C PRO A 198 -12.84 6.50 9.59
N LEU A 199 -13.33 5.58 10.42
CA LEU A 199 -12.59 4.40 10.86
C LEU A 199 -12.17 3.50 9.69
N LYS A 200 -13.07 3.33 8.71
CA LYS A 200 -12.77 2.60 7.47
C LYS A 200 -11.52 3.14 6.76
N SER A 201 -11.50 4.43 6.50
CA SER A 201 -10.36 5.09 5.83
C SER A 201 -9.08 4.98 6.65
N TRP A 202 -9.14 5.09 7.97
CA TRP A 202 -7.96 4.99 8.84
C TRP A 202 -7.37 3.58 8.84
N LEU A 203 -8.21 2.56 8.93
CA LEU A 203 -7.78 1.16 8.88
C LEU A 203 -7.15 0.82 7.52
N ASN A 204 -7.75 1.23 6.41
CA ASN A 204 -7.21 1.03 5.08
C ASN A 204 -5.85 1.75 4.90
N THR A 205 -5.74 2.99 5.36
CA THR A 205 -4.48 3.73 5.31
C THR A 205 -3.39 3.03 6.09
N LEU A 206 -3.67 2.56 7.29
CA LEU A 206 -2.72 1.84 8.13
C LEU A 206 -2.27 0.52 7.49
N ALA A 207 -3.21 -0.24 6.92
CA ALA A 207 -2.92 -1.49 6.23
C ALA A 207 -2.04 -1.25 5.00
N ASN A 208 -2.39 -0.27 4.15
CA ASN A 208 -1.64 0.08 2.95
C ASN A 208 -0.22 0.55 3.27
N GLN A 209 -0.05 1.41 4.28
CA GLN A 209 1.26 1.89 4.69
C GLN A 209 2.12 0.78 5.29
N SER A 210 1.53 -0.10 6.09
CA SER A 210 2.25 -1.27 6.63
C SER A 210 2.76 -2.17 5.50
N TRP A 211 1.95 -2.38 4.47
CA TRP A 211 2.34 -3.15 3.31
C TRP A 211 3.45 -2.48 2.49
N ASP A 212 3.32 -1.19 2.22
CA ASP A 212 4.35 -0.42 1.52
C ASP A 212 5.72 -0.50 2.22
N PHE A 213 5.77 -0.33 3.55
CA PHE A 213 7.02 -0.44 4.32
C PHE A 213 7.61 -1.85 4.30
N ILE A 214 6.79 -2.90 4.27
CA ILE A 214 7.28 -4.28 4.13
C ILE A 214 7.89 -4.47 2.75
N LEU A 215 7.25 -3.98 1.68
CA LEU A 215 7.78 -4.02 0.32
C LEU A 215 9.08 -3.23 0.17
N GLN A 216 9.19 -2.06 0.81
CA GLN A 216 10.43 -1.27 0.85
C GLN A 216 11.57 -2.07 1.47
N LYS A 217 11.37 -2.63 2.67
CA LYS A 217 12.40 -3.46 3.33
C LYS A 217 12.75 -4.72 2.55
N ALA A 218 11.76 -5.34 1.91
CA ALA A 218 12.00 -6.47 1.01
C ALA A 218 12.88 -6.05 -0.17
N SER A 219 12.64 -4.88 -0.75
CA SER A 219 13.46 -4.35 -1.85
C SER A 219 14.89 -4.06 -1.42
N ASP A 220 15.09 -3.54 -0.20
CA ASP A 220 16.43 -3.32 0.37
C ASP A 220 17.21 -4.64 0.47
N HIS A 221 16.56 -5.72 0.91
CA HIS A 221 17.15 -7.05 0.94
C HIS A 221 17.54 -7.56 -0.46
N ILE A 222 16.66 -7.39 -1.43
CA ILE A 222 16.87 -7.78 -2.83
C ILE A 222 18.04 -6.98 -3.43
N GLN A 223 18.09 -5.67 -3.22
CA GLN A 223 19.19 -4.81 -3.69
C GLN A 223 20.52 -5.18 -3.04
N ASN A 224 20.52 -5.42 -1.74
CA ASN A 224 21.75 -5.85 -1.03
C ASN A 224 22.27 -7.18 -1.59
N ALA A 225 21.38 -8.14 -1.85
CA ALA A 225 21.75 -9.40 -2.48
C ALA A 225 22.36 -9.21 -3.89
N TRP A 226 21.80 -8.29 -4.68
CA TRP A 226 22.39 -7.91 -5.97
C TRP A 226 23.80 -7.36 -5.83
N GLN A 227 23.98 -6.39 -4.94
CA GLN A 227 25.26 -5.71 -4.72
C GLN A 227 26.34 -6.66 -4.18
N THR A 228 25.98 -7.66 -3.41
CA THR A 228 26.93 -8.56 -2.75
C THR A 228 27.19 -9.85 -3.54
N SER A 229 26.24 -10.36 -4.30
CA SER A 229 26.36 -11.67 -4.97
C SER A 229 26.40 -11.62 -6.49
N VAL A 230 25.85 -10.59 -7.13
CA VAL A 230 25.80 -10.52 -8.61
C VAL A 230 26.78 -9.49 -9.17
N LEU A 231 26.69 -8.25 -8.67
CA LEU A 231 27.46 -7.13 -9.21
C LEU A 231 28.98 -7.33 -9.17
N PRO A 232 29.60 -7.88 -8.11
CA PRO A 232 31.05 -8.13 -8.08
C PRO A 232 31.48 -9.12 -9.17
N ILE A 233 30.72 -10.21 -9.35
CA ILE A 233 31.02 -11.23 -10.36
C ILE A 233 30.90 -10.64 -11.77
N TYR A 234 29.82 -9.88 -12.03
CA TYR A 234 29.63 -9.19 -13.29
C TYR A 234 30.79 -8.25 -13.61
N ASN A 235 31.17 -7.38 -12.68
CA ASN A 235 32.24 -6.40 -12.87
C ASN A 235 33.61 -7.04 -13.09
N GLN A 236 33.92 -8.13 -12.38
CA GLN A 236 35.22 -8.79 -12.45
C GLN A 236 35.36 -9.70 -13.67
N GLN A 237 34.28 -10.35 -14.09
CA GLN A 237 34.37 -11.46 -15.04
C GLN A 237 33.70 -11.19 -16.39
N ILE A 238 32.77 -10.21 -16.45
CA ILE A 238 31.93 -10.01 -17.63
C ILE A 238 32.06 -8.59 -18.19
N ALA A 239 31.84 -7.55 -17.40
CA ALA A 239 31.62 -6.18 -17.86
C ALA A 239 32.76 -5.59 -18.69
N ASN A 240 34.02 -5.96 -18.37
CA ASN A 240 35.21 -5.38 -19.01
C ASN A 240 35.79 -6.26 -20.15
N HIS A 241 35.05 -7.28 -20.58
CA HIS A 241 35.47 -8.22 -21.61
C HIS A 241 34.60 -8.08 -22.86
N TYR A 242 35.18 -8.36 -24.04
CA TYR A 242 34.42 -8.43 -25.28
C TYR A 242 33.48 -9.67 -25.23
N PRO A 243 32.25 -9.62 -25.69
CA PRO A 243 31.60 -8.51 -26.42
C PRO A 243 30.91 -7.47 -25.54
N PHE A 244 30.93 -7.58 -24.20
CA PHE A 244 30.25 -6.63 -23.28
C PHE A 244 30.93 -5.26 -23.26
N ALA A 245 32.24 -5.22 -23.40
CA ALA A 245 33.02 -4.02 -23.68
C ALA A 245 33.57 -4.07 -25.09
N GLN A 246 32.97 -3.35 -26.03
CA GLN A 246 33.31 -3.38 -27.47
C GLN A 246 34.79 -3.09 -27.79
N ASN A 247 35.44 -2.25 -26.97
CA ASN A 247 36.81 -1.82 -27.12
C ASN A 247 37.80 -2.68 -26.29
N SER A 248 37.36 -3.75 -25.69
CA SER A 248 38.23 -4.64 -24.91
C SER A 248 39.02 -5.54 -25.83
N ASN A 249 40.33 -5.66 -25.53
CA ASN A 249 41.23 -6.62 -26.20
C ASN A 249 41.14 -8.03 -25.57
N ASN A 250 40.37 -8.18 -24.50
CA ASN A 250 40.22 -9.44 -23.79
C ASN A 250 38.80 -9.97 -24.00
N ASP A 251 38.68 -11.19 -24.49
CA ASP A 251 37.40 -11.88 -24.61
C ASP A 251 36.91 -12.37 -23.25
N VAL A 252 35.58 -12.46 -23.08
CA VAL A 252 35.00 -13.09 -21.90
C VAL A 252 35.38 -14.56 -21.87
N ASN A 253 35.81 -15.06 -20.73
CA ASN A 253 36.10 -16.50 -20.58
C ASN A 253 34.78 -17.29 -20.60
N LEU A 254 34.69 -18.31 -21.44
CA LEU A 254 33.47 -19.09 -21.64
C LEU A 254 32.99 -19.81 -20.37
N GLU A 255 33.91 -20.27 -19.53
CA GLU A 255 33.55 -20.88 -18.23
C GLU A 255 32.93 -19.84 -17.29
N GLN A 256 33.50 -18.62 -17.19
CA GLN A 256 32.98 -17.53 -16.39
C GLN A 256 31.62 -17.04 -16.92
N PHE A 257 31.47 -16.94 -18.24
CA PHE A 257 30.21 -16.65 -18.91
C PHE A 257 29.13 -17.69 -18.57
N THR A 258 29.47 -18.98 -18.65
CA THR A 258 28.57 -20.08 -18.28
C THR A 258 28.17 -20.03 -16.80
N ARG A 259 29.12 -19.76 -15.89
CA ARG A 259 28.83 -19.59 -14.45
C ARG A 259 27.98 -18.39 -14.17
N PHE A 260 28.04 -17.33 -14.96
CA PHE A 260 27.23 -16.13 -14.78
C PHE A 260 25.84 -16.27 -15.39
N LEU A 261 25.72 -16.63 -16.66
CA LEU A 261 24.49 -16.63 -17.46
C LEU A 261 23.80 -18.00 -17.59
N GLY A 262 24.48 -19.13 -17.37
CA GLY A 262 23.88 -20.45 -17.50
C GLY A 262 22.66 -20.70 -16.63
N HIS A 263 21.88 -21.76 -16.88
CA HIS A 263 20.63 -22.07 -16.17
C HIS A 263 20.79 -22.22 -14.66
N ARG A 264 21.96 -22.60 -14.17
CA ARG A 264 22.32 -22.64 -12.75
C ARG A 264 23.35 -21.56 -12.40
N GLY A 265 23.44 -20.54 -13.24
CA GLY A 265 24.40 -19.44 -13.07
C GLY A 265 23.95 -18.42 -12.04
N THR A 266 24.85 -17.47 -11.78
CA THR A 266 24.64 -16.41 -10.77
C THR A 266 23.36 -15.63 -11.02
N LEU A 267 23.10 -15.22 -12.27
CA LEU A 267 21.95 -14.39 -12.62
C LEU A 267 20.63 -15.16 -12.50
N ALA A 268 20.60 -16.41 -12.96
CA ALA A 268 19.43 -17.28 -12.86
C ALA A 268 19.07 -17.58 -11.40
N ASN A 269 20.06 -17.89 -10.56
CA ASN A 269 19.85 -18.14 -9.15
C ASN A 269 19.34 -16.88 -8.42
N TYR A 270 19.90 -15.71 -8.75
CA TYR A 270 19.40 -14.46 -8.20
C TYR A 270 17.93 -14.22 -8.55
N TYR A 271 17.56 -14.39 -9.82
CA TYR A 271 16.17 -14.26 -10.25
C TYR A 271 15.24 -15.23 -9.51
N LEU A 272 15.60 -16.50 -9.47
CA LEU A 272 14.78 -17.55 -8.84
C LEU A 272 14.54 -17.31 -7.34
N ILE A 273 15.57 -16.86 -6.63
CA ILE A 273 15.50 -16.67 -5.17
C ILE A 273 14.84 -15.35 -4.80
N TYR A 274 15.20 -14.25 -5.50
CA TYR A 274 14.86 -12.91 -5.03
C TYR A 274 13.76 -12.21 -5.82
N LEU A 275 13.61 -12.50 -7.12
CA LEU A 275 12.62 -11.79 -7.95
C LEU A 275 11.39 -12.63 -8.29
N ARG A 276 11.55 -13.91 -8.57
CA ARG A 276 10.46 -14.78 -9.02
C ARG A 276 9.25 -14.83 -8.07
N PRO A 277 9.38 -14.78 -6.75
CA PRO A 277 8.22 -14.72 -5.86
C PRO A 277 7.28 -13.55 -6.17
N PHE A 278 7.81 -12.47 -6.73
CA PHE A 278 7.13 -11.21 -7.01
C PHE A 278 6.81 -10.97 -8.49
N VAL A 279 7.11 -11.93 -9.37
CA VAL A 279 6.97 -11.80 -10.82
C VAL A 279 6.00 -12.83 -11.36
N ASN A 280 5.14 -12.41 -12.27
CA ASN A 280 4.40 -13.32 -13.14
C ASN A 280 5.17 -13.45 -14.45
N ASP A 281 5.93 -14.55 -14.59
CA ASP A 281 6.83 -14.88 -15.69
C ASP A 281 6.22 -15.88 -16.69
N THR A 282 4.93 -16.22 -16.54
CA THR A 282 4.23 -17.18 -17.41
C THR A 282 3.72 -16.55 -18.71
N ASN A 283 3.61 -15.24 -18.77
CA ASN A 283 3.15 -14.50 -19.93
C ASN A 283 4.30 -14.12 -20.88
N THR A 284 3.95 -13.74 -22.11
CA THR A 284 4.91 -13.23 -23.10
C THR A 284 5.70 -12.03 -22.60
N GLN A 285 5.07 -11.18 -21.80
CA GLN A 285 5.72 -10.07 -21.10
C GLN A 285 5.65 -10.33 -19.59
N TRP A 286 6.79 -10.25 -18.94
CA TRP A 286 6.87 -10.38 -17.49
C TRP A 286 6.29 -9.15 -16.79
N VAL A 287 5.51 -9.36 -15.74
CA VAL A 287 4.88 -8.29 -14.97
C VAL A 287 5.05 -8.53 -13.48
N TRP A 288 5.07 -7.45 -12.71
CA TRP A 288 5.06 -7.55 -11.24
C TRP A 288 3.74 -8.13 -10.75
N LYS A 289 3.80 -9.06 -9.80
CA LYS A 289 2.62 -9.43 -9.00
C LYS A 289 2.20 -8.27 -8.13
N THR A 290 0.90 -8.06 -7.98
CA THR A 290 0.32 -7.01 -7.15
C THR A 290 -0.59 -7.58 -6.09
N VAL A 291 -0.51 -7.03 -4.88
CA VAL A 291 -1.49 -7.26 -3.80
C VAL A 291 -1.88 -5.87 -3.28
N ASP A 292 -3.18 -5.62 -3.15
CA ASP A 292 -3.77 -4.32 -2.80
C ASP A 292 -3.26 -3.18 -3.70
N ASN A 293 -3.12 -3.45 -5.00
CA ASN A 293 -2.59 -2.54 -6.03
C ASN A 293 -1.14 -2.07 -5.78
N GLN A 294 -0.37 -2.79 -4.97
CA GLN A 294 1.03 -2.50 -4.70
C GLN A 294 1.92 -3.67 -5.12
N HIS A 295 3.12 -3.36 -5.58
CA HIS A 295 4.17 -4.31 -5.93
C HIS A 295 5.53 -3.83 -5.38
N LEU A 296 6.59 -4.62 -5.55
CA LEU A 296 7.95 -4.18 -5.21
C LEU A 296 8.27 -2.84 -5.90
N PRO A 297 8.95 -1.90 -5.22
CA PRO A 297 9.26 -0.57 -5.75
C PRO A 297 10.41 -0.60 -6.77
N PHE A 298 10.32 -1.51 -7.73
CA PHE A 298 11.23 -1.61 -8.87
C PHE A 298 10.50 -1.25 -10.17
N SER A 299 11.25 -0.71 -11.14
CA SER A 299 10.70 -0.37 -12.45
C SER A 299 10.41 -1.61 -13.31
N ASP A 300 9.48 -1.49 -14.24
CA ASP A 300 9.18 -2.52 -15.25
C ASP A 300 10.37 -2.77 -16.18
N GLU A 301 11.25 -1.77 -16.36
CA GLU A 301 12.49 -1.93 -17.13
C GLU A 301 13.41 -3.00 -16.53
N LEU A 302 13.42 -3.16 -15.20
CA LEU A 302 14.17 -4.23 -14.55
C LEU A 302 13.69 -5.61 -15.04
N LEU A 303 12.38 -5.83 -15.10
CA LEU A 303 11.80 -7.09 -15.61
C LEU A 303 12.15 -7.31 -17.07
N THR A 304 12.06 -6.27 -17.88
CA THR A 304 12.45 -6.35 -19.31
C THR A 304 13.92 -6.79 -19.46
N ARG A 305 14.82 -6.26 -18.64
CA ARG A 305 16.24 -6.64 -18.65
C ARG A 305 16.45 -8.11 -18.23
N PHE A 306 15.74 -8.59 -17.20
CA PHE A 306 15.80 -10.00 -16.81
C PHE A 306 15.17 -10.91 -17.86
N GLN A 307 14.11 -10.49 -18.52
CA GLN A 307 13.50 -11.23 -19.64
C GLN A 307 14.45 -11.34 -20.82
N HIS A 308 15.17 -10.28 -21.19
CA HIS A 308 16.22 -10.33 -22.21
C HIS A 308 17.37 -11.25 -21.79
N ALA A 309 17.77 -11.21 -20.52
CA ALA A 309 18.80 -12.13 -20.02
C ALA A 309 18.35 -13.60 -20.10
N ALA A 310 17.08 -13.88 -19.83
CA ALA A 310 16.51 -15.22 -20.01
C ALA A 310 16.46 -15.67 -21.49
N GLN A 311 16.18 -14.74 -22.41
CA GLN A 311 16.24 -15.01 -23.86
C GLN A 311 17.67 -15.30 -24.31
N LEU A 312 18.65 -14.52 -23.85
CA LEU A 312 20.06 -14.79 -24.09
C LEU A 312 20.47 -16.13 -23.51
N GLN A 313 20.08 -16.45 -22.29
CA GLN A 313 20.34 -17.74 -21.67
C GLN A 313 19.81 -18.88 -22.54
N HIS A 314 18.58 -18.81 -23.02
CA HIS A 314 18.00 -19.83 -23.86
C HIS A 314 18.75 -19.96 -25.20
N ALA A 315 19.21 -18.85 -25.79
CA ALA A 315 19.96 -18.85 -27.04
C ALA A 315 21.35 -19.52 -26.90
N PHE A 316 22.03 -19.33 -25.77
CA PHE A 316 23.36 -19.88 -25.52
C PHE A 316 23.34 -21.26 -24.84
N PHE A 317 22.24 -21.63 -24.17
CA PHE A 317 22.06 -22.89 -23.44
C PHE A 317 20.71 -23.54 -23.79
N PRO A 318 20.50 -23.92 -25.08
CA PRO A 318 19.18 -24.36 -25.58
C PRO A 318 18.69 -25.67 -24.97
N GLU A 319 19.59 -26.55 -24.51
CA GLU A 319 19.25 -27.84 -23.93
C GLU A 319 18.80 -27.77 -22.45
N GLY A 320 18.74 -26.55 -21.86
CA GLY A 320 18.33 -26.36 -20.45
C GLY A 320 19.38 -26.79 -19.43
N ASP A 321 20.58 -27.13 -19.87
CA ASP A 321 21.76 -27.43 -19.04
C ASP A 321 22.75 -26.24 -19.03
N ASN A 322 23.93 -26.44 -18.44
CA ASN A 322 25.00 -25.44 -18.47
C ASN A 322 26.00 -25.67 -19.61
N LYS A 323 25.63 -26.45 -20.61
CA LYS A 323 26.47 -26.67 -21.79
C LYS A 323 26.25 -25.58 -22.81
N LEU A 324 27.27 -24.78 -23.02
CA LEU A 324 27.24 -23.73 -24.04
C LEU A 324 27.11 -24.36 -25.44
N SER A 325 26.10 -23.97 -26.17
CA SER A 325 25.88 -24.41 -27.56
C SER A 325 25.28 -23.23 -28.34
N VAL A 326 25.92 -22.89 -29.44
CA VAL A 326 25.43 -21.82 -30.33
C VAL A 326 25.33 -22.41 -31.74
N GLU A 327 24.10 -22.45 -32.22
CA GLU A 327 23.84 -22.82 -33.63
C GLU A 327 23.70 -21.54 -34.47
N PHE A 328 24.44 -21.47 -35.57
CA PHE A 328 24.31 -20.39 -36.52
C PHE A 328 24.44 -20.90 -37.95
N THR A 329 23.75 -20.25 -38.86
CA THR A 329 23.81 -20.53 -40.28
C THR A 329 24.60 -19.43 -40.98
N LEU A 330 25.64 -19.78 -41.66
CA LEU A 330 26.37 -18.86 -42.53
C LEU A 330 25.90 -19.05 -43.97
N GLN A 331 25.42 -17.99 -44.58
CA GLN A 331 25.03 -17.96 -45.99
C GLN A 331 25.94 -16.99 -46.72
N PRO A 332 26.78 -17.47 -47.68
CA PRO A 332 27.58 -16.57 -48.48
C PRO A 332 26.68 -15.70 -49.35
N VAL A 333 26.88 -14.38 -49.29
CA VAL A 333 26.10 -13.39 -50.06
C VAL A 333 26.74 -13.17 -51.44
N SER A 334 28.08 -13.15 -51.50
CA SER A 334 28.82 -13.04 -52.76
C SER A 334 30.19 -13.70 -52.60
N LEU A 335 30.71 -14.21 -53.69
CA LEU A 335 32.09 -14.67 -53.82
C LEU A 335 32.79 -13.85 -54.91
N ASP A 336 34.07 -13.53 -54.71
CA ASP A 336 34.90 -12.90 -55.74
C ASP A 336 34.82 -13.74 -57.04
N PRO A 337 34.76 -13.10 -58.24
CA PRO A 337 34.66 -13.78 -59.49
C PRO A 337 35.71 -14.87 -59.70
N GLU A 338 36.87 -14.71 -59.14
CA GLU A 338 38.00 -15.67 -59.31
C GLU A 338 37.97 -16.79 -58.22
N MET A 339 37.22 -16.65 -57.15
CA MET A 339 37.09 -17.67 -56.12
C MET A 339 36.10 -18.75 -56.50
N LYS A 340 36.54 -20.00 -56.42
CA LYS A 340 35.75 -21.22 -56.74
C LYS A 340 35.15 -21.84 -55.45
N THR A 341 35.83 -21.70 -54.32
CA THR A 341 35.46 -22.31 -53.05
C THR A 341 35.75 -21.37 -51.89
N LEU A 342 34.89 -21.38 -50.89
CA LEU A 342 35.13 -20.79 -49.57
C LEU A 342 35.13 -21.91 -48.53
N THR A 343 36.22 -22.05 -47.81
CA THR A 343 36.33 -23.02 -46.72
C THR A 343 36.34 -22.28 -45.40
N LEU A 344 35.40 -22.59 -44.51
CA LEU A 344 35.33 -22.10 -43.15
C LEU A 344 35.71 -23.25 -42.20
N ASN A 345 36.61 -22.97 -41.27
CA ASN A 345 36.95 -23.89 -40.19
C ASN A 345 36.62 -23.22 -38.84
N ILE A 346 35.70 -23.81 -38.10
CA ILE A 346 35.27 -23.30 -36.80
C ILE A 346 35.38 -24.45 -35.80
N ASN A 347 36.26 -24.34 -34.82
CA ASN A 347 36.53 -25.37 -33.81
C ASN A 347 36.77 -26.77 -34.36
N GLY A 348 37.48 -26.87 -35.47
CA GLY A 348 37.77 -28.14 -36.12
C GLY A 348 36.67 -28.70 -37.04
N GLN A 349 35.52 -28.08 -37.07
CA GLN A 349 34.45 -28.36 -38.03
C GLN A 349 34.67 -27.53 -39.30
N GLN A 350 34.67 -28.20 -40.44
CA GLN A 350 34.94 -27.57 -41.72
C GLN A 350 33.66 -27.52 -42.57
N ALA A 351 33.29 -26.32 -43.01
CA ALA A 351 32.24 -26.12 -44.00
C ALA A 351 32.83 -25.59 -45.31
N VAL A 352 32.53 -26.24 -46.42
CA VAL A 352 33.02 -25.86 -47.75
C VAL A 352 31.85 -25.39 -48.61
N PHE A 353 31.93 -24.19 -49.13
CA PHE A 353 30.96 -23.61 -50.06
C PHE A 353 31.55 -23.52 -51.46
N GLN A 354 30.85 -24.04 -52.47
CA GLN A 354 31.25 -23.94 -53.88
C GLN A 354 30.39 -22.88 -54.58
N LYS A 355 30.98 -22.13 -55.52
CA LYS A 355 30.36 -21.04 -56.27
C LYS A 355 29.04 -21.40 -56.97
N ASN A 356 28.78 -22.65 -57.24
CA ASN A 356 27.58 -23.13 -57.95
C ASN A 356 26.50 -23.73 -57.03
N GLY A 357 26.49 -23.42 -55.77
CA GLY A 357 25.32 -23.63 -54.90
C GLY A 357 25.10 -25.06 -54.40
N LYS A 358 26.07 -25.96 -54.45
CA LYS A 358 25.99 -27.24 -53.74
C LYS A 358 26.74 -27.16 -52.41
N ARG A 359 26.00 -27.35 -51.32
CA ARG A 359 26.54 -27.67 -50.00
C ARG A 359 27.16 -29.07 -50.08
N LEU A 360 28.44 -29.20 -49.80
CA LEU A 360 29.06 -30.50 -49.54
C LEU A 360 29.03 -30.77 -48.05
#